data_31fb26e0727701258036c1679050195c
#
_entry.id   31fb26e0727701258036c1679050195c
#
_cell.length_a   1.000
_cell.length_b   1.000
_cell.length_c   1.000
_cell.angle_alpha   90.00
_cell.angle_beta   90.00
_cell.angle_gamma   90.00
#
_symmetry.space_group_name_H-M   'P 1'
#
loop_
_entity.id
_entity.type
_entity.pdbx_description
1 polymer ?
#
loop_
_entity_poly.entity_id
_entity_poly.type
_entity_poly.pdbx_seq_one_letter_code
_entity_poly.pdbx_strand_id
1 'polypeptide(L)'
;QTSIAASDQRHTLLSYYARLNYTYDSRYMLTATIRRDGTSRFDASTRWGTFPSVALGWRVTEESFLKDNAVLSNLKIRASFGITGQQDGIGNYGHLPVYTIGQDGAQYQFGNEYYYTYRPQSYNKLLKWETTTAYNIGFDFGFLKDRITGSFDYYTRQTKDLIATVPAPAGTTFNKTITTNVGNVDNNGIEFTLNATPIQTKDWTWDISYNMTWQKMKVKNLSLVESSAKTNTLVGPSIDGYQFQVLSEGYEPYMFYVYHQLYDEKTGKPVEGAYADLNKDGQINSSDLYRYNSPAPDYIFGLSTSLRYKKWNLGMSFRANVGNYVYNGMAMNTGAWSTVSYNSYQLNNLNHSFLNTGFKNRQYLSDYYVENASFLKMDNLTLGYNFGRVLNCFNLNASAMVQNVFCITQYKGVDPEVPNGMDVSFYPRPRTFSVSVGLEF
;
A
#
# COMPACT_ATOMS: atom_id res chain seq x y z
N GLN A 1 31.43 22.83 -17.55
CA GLN A 1 32.11 22.16 -16.42
C GLN A 1 31.36 20.87 -16.11
N THR A 2 32.05 19.73 -16.17
CA THR A 2 31.50 18.43 -15.76
C THR A 2 31.84 18.28 -14.28
N SER A 3 30.82 18.29 -13.41
CA SER A 3 30.99 17.97 -11.98
C SER A 3 30.70 16.50 -11.74
N ILE A 4 31.59 15.79 -11.09
CA ILE A 4 31.39 14.42 -10.63
C ILE A 4 31.22 14.48 -9.11
N ALA A 5 30.09 14.01 -8.60
CA ALA A 5 29.85 13.83 -7.19
C ALA A 5 29.80 12.33 -6.86
N ALA A 6 30.59 11.91 -5.87
CA ALA A 6 30.56 10.56 -5.35
C ALA A 6 30.19 10.59 -3.85
N SER A 7 29.33 9.69 -3.41
CA SER A 7 28.99 9.53 -2.00
C SER A 7 29.15 8.07 -1.58
N ASP A 8 29.79 7.84 -0.43
CA ASP A 8 29.86 6.52 0.22
C ASP A 8 28.95 6.55 1.46
N GLN A 9 27.91 5.73 1.47
CA GLN A 9 26.97 5.62 2.58
C GLN A 9 27.07 4.23 3.21
N ARG A 10 27.30 4.20 4.51
CA ARG A 10 27.43 2.96 5.27
C ARG A 10 26.44 2.90 6.41
N HIS A 11 25.84 1.74 6.61
CA HIS A 11 25.12 1.44 7.83
C HIS A 11 25.41 0.01 8.29
N THR A 12 25.30 -0.22 9.58
CA THR A 12 25.52 -1.53 10.18
C THR A 12 24.28 -1.91 10.99
N LEU A 13 23.82 -3.14 10.79
CA LEU A 13 22.76 -3.78 11.58
C LEU A 13 23.34 -5.02 12.25
N LEU A 14 23.20 -5.10 13.59
CA LEU A 14 23.61 -6.26 14.38
C LEU A 14 22.39 -6.81 15.10
N SER A 15 22.14 -8.12 14.95
CA SER A 15 20.95 -8.78 15.47
C SER A 15 21.31 -10.00 16.29
N TYR A 16 20.70 -10.11 17.46
CA TYR A 16 20.70 -11.32 18.29
C TYR A 16 19.28 -11.84 18.39
N TYR A 17 19.09 -13.12 18.25
CA TYR A 17 17.78 -13.73 18.42
C TYR A 17 17.84 -15.09 19.07
N ALA A 18 16.76 -15.44 19.77
CA ALA A 18 16.53 -16.76 20.28
C ALA A 18 15.07 -17.17 19.97
N ARG A 19 14.87 -18.43 19.60
CA ARG A 19 13.55 -18.99 19.33
C ARG A 19 13.40 -20.33 20.01
N LEU A 20 12.25 -20.49 20.69
CA LEU A 20 11.79 -21.75 21.26
C LEU A 20 10.56 -22.20 20.49
N ASN A 21 10.57 -23.44 20.00
CA ASN A 21 9.40 -24.12 19.49
C ASN A 21 9.16 -25.35 20.36
N TYR A 22 7.95 -25.45 20.90
CA TYR A 22 7.56 -26.56 21.74
C TYR A 22 6.22 -27.09 21.27
N THR A 23 6.14 -28.41 21.11
CA THR A 23 4.89 -29.10 20.74
C THR A 23 4.69 -30.23 21.74
N TYR A 24 3.55 -30.18 22.42
CA TYR A 24 3.13 -31.24 23.35
C TYR A 24 2.02 -32.07 22.73
N ASP A 25 2.25 -33.41 22.68
CA ASP A 25 1.32 -34.41 22.21
C ASP A 25 0.66 -34.10 20.85
N SER A 26 1.42 -33.41 19.94
CA SER A 26 0.91 -32.94 18.66
C SER A 26 -0.33 -32.04 18.73
N ARG A 27 -0.77 -31.65 19.92
CA ARG A 27 -2.00 -30.86 20.18
C ARG A 27 -1.70 -29.40 20.52
N TYR A 28 -0.75 -29.19 21.41
CA TYR A 28 -0.46 -27.85 21.94
C TYR A 28 0.88 -27.39 21.42
N MET A 29 0.88 -26.25 20.78
CA MET A 29 2.06 -25.66 20.18
C MET A 29 2.37 -24.31 20.78
N LEU A 30 3.62 -24.07 21.14
CA LEU A 30 4.15 -22.81 21.60
C LEU A 30 5.35 -22.43 20.73
N THR A 31 5.32 -21.22 20.18
CA THR A 31 6.51 -20.59 19.61
C THR A 31 6.77 -19.30 20.38
N ALA A 32 7.96 -19.15 20.95
CA ALA A 32 8.41 -17.91 21.59
C ALA A 32 9.70 -17.44 20.90
N THR A 33 9.74 -16.18 20.54
CA THR A 33 10.92 -15.57 19.90
C THR A 33 11.24 -14.27 20.60
N ILE A 34 12.51 -14.01 20.88
CA ILE A 34 13.01 -12.72 21.25
C ILE A 34 14.11 -12.32 20.28
N ARG A 35 14.02 -11.09 19.76
CA ARG A 35 15.03 -10.52 18.88
C ARG A 35 15.47 -9.17 19.42
N ARG A 36 16.77 -8.93 19.38
CA ARG A 36 17.37 -7.64 19.77
C ARG A 36 18.24 -7.13 18.62
N ASP A 37 17.85 -6.00 18.05
CA ASP A 37 18.49 -5.40 16.89
C ASP A 37 19.12 -4.07 17.26
N GLY A 38 20.36 -3.86 16.82
CA GLY A 38 21.07 -2.60 16.94
C GLY A 38 21.49 -2.06 15.59
N THR A 39 21.14 -0.80 15.31
CA THR A 39 21.46 -0.15 14.03
C THR A 39 22.30 1.10 14.22
N SER A 40 23.25 1.35 13.32
CA SER A 40 24.04 2.58 13.31
C SER A 40 23.27 3.82 12.83
N ARG A 41 22.02 3.67 12.39
CA ARG A 41 21.14 4.79 11.98
C ARG A 41 20.65 5.62 13.14
N PHE A 42 20.72 5.07 14.36
CA PHE A 42 20.31 5.75 15.60
C PHE A 42 21.51 6.05 16.51
N ASP A 43 21.34 7.01 17.39
CA ASP A 43 22.33 7.32 18.44
C ASP A 43 22.60 6.10 19.34
N ALA A 44 23.75 6.08 20.00
CA ALA A 44 24.15 5.01 20.90
C ALA A 44 23.10 4.72 21.99
N SER A 45 22.36 5.74 22.42
CA SER A 45 21.35 5.64 23.48
C SER A 45 20.02 5.02 23.01
N THR A 46 19.71 5.09 21.71
CA THR A 46 18.42 4.65 21.14
C THR A 46 18.56 3.54 20.08
N ARG A 47 19.79 3.13 19.80
CA ARG A 47 20.11 2.21 18.70
C ARG A 47 19.56 0.79 18.84
N TRP A 48 19.33 0.34 20.09
CA TRP A 48 18.90 -1.03 20.36
C TRP A 48 17.39 -1.13 20.56
N GLY A 49 16.73 -1.94 19.73
CA GLY A 49 15.34 -2.36 19.89
C GLY A 49 15.24 -3.82 20.34
N THR A 50 14.25 -4.15 21.15
CA THR A 50 13.95 -5.53 21.57
C THR A 50 12.53 -5.90 21.17
N PHE A 51 12.39 -7.00 20.44
CA PHE A 51 11.17 -7.39 19.74
C PHE A 51 10.78 -8.82 20.13
N PRO A 52 9.97 -8.98 21.19
CA PRO A 52 9.45 -10.29 21.61
C PRO A 52 8.24 -10.69 20.74
N SER A 53 8.03 -12.00 20.57
CA SER A 53 6.80 -12.56 20.02
C SER A 53 6.48 -13.92 20.66
N VAL A 54 5.18 -14.20 20.80
CA VAL A 54 4.66 -15.46 21.28
C VAL A 54 3.49 -15.88 20.41
N ALA A 55 3.46 -17.16 20.03
CA ALA A 55 2.34 -17.75 19.30
C ALA A 55 1.94 -19.08 19.98
N LEU A 56 0.65 -19.24 20.16
CA LEU A 56 0.01 -20.44 20.70
C LEU A 56 -0.83 -21.09 19.60
N GLY A 57 -0.81 -22.41 19.55
CA GLY A 57 -1.67 -23.20 18.69
C GLY A 57 -2.25 -24.39 19.45
N TRP A 58 -3.53 -24.60 19.24
CA TRP A 58 -4.25 -25.75 19.78
C TRP A 58 -4.94 -26.50 18.65
N ARG A 59 -4.49 -27.75 18.39
CA ARG A 59 -5.11 -28.64 17.41
C ARG A 59 -6.25 -29.38 18.09
N VAL A 60 -7.45 -28.84 17.97
CA VAL A 60 -8.64 -29.33 18.65
C VAL A 60 -9.04 -30.71 18.13
N THR A 61 -8.77 -31.02 16.86
CA THR A 61 -9.06 -32.33 16.26
C THR A 61 -8.24 -33.50 16.83
N GLU A 62 -7.14 -33.22 17.54
CA GLU A 62 -6.37 -34.25 18.23
C GLU A 62 -6.91 -34.58 19.62
N GLU A 63 -7.92 -33.85 20.09
CA GLU A 63 -8.57 -34.14 21.36
C GLU A 63 -9.48 -35.38 21.24
N SER A 64 -9.57 -36.15 22.32
CA SER A 64 -10.31 -37.41 22.36
C SER A 64 -11.78 -37.29 21.96
N PHE A 65 -12.40 -36.12 22.16
CA PHE A 65 -13.80 -35.87 21.81
C PHE A 65 -14.03 -35.51 20.33
N LEU A 66 -12.97 -35.17 19.56
CA LEU A 66 -13.04 -34.87 18.12
C LEU A 66 -12.18 -35.83 17.28
N LYS A 67 -11.35 -36.62 17.92
CA LYS A 67 -10.49 -37.58 17.23
C LYS A 67 -11.37 -38.56 16.43
N ASP A 68 -10.95 -38.84 15.21
CA ASP A 68 -11.65 -39.73 14.27
C ASP A 68 -13.00 -39.17 13.75
N ASN A 69 -13.24 -37.86 13.81
CA ASN A 69 -14.42 -37.26 13.21
C ASN A 69 -14.40 -37.41 11.68
N ALA A 70 -15.43 -38.00 11.11
CA ALA A 70 -15.50 -38.29 9.68
C ALA A 70 -15.67 -37.03 8.78
N VAL A 71 -16.17 -35.96 9.35
CA VAL A 71 -16.49 -34.71 8.62
C VAL A 71 -15.42 -33.64 8.84
N LEU A 72 -15.05 -33.42 10.12
CA LEU A 72 -14.06 -32.43 10.51
C LEU A 72 -12.66 -33.07 10.53
N SER A 73 -11.85 -32.83 9.51
CA SER A 73 -10.51 -33.40 9.37
C SER A 73 -9.41 -32.56 10.06
N ASN A 74 -9.62 -31.25 10.19
CA ASN A 74 -8.69 -30.36 10.89
C ASN A 74 -9.46 -29.23 11.57
N LEU A 75 -9.13 -28.95 12.83
CA LEU A 75 -9.49 -27.71 13.51
C LEU A 75 -8.32 -27.29 14.41
N LYS A 76 -7.73 -26.15 14.12
CA LYS A 76 -6.65 -25.58 14.91
C LYS A 76 -6.96 -24.14 15.26
N ILE A 77 -6.95 -23.82 16.55
CA ILE A 77 -7.08 -22.45 17.05
C ILE A 77 -5.69 -21.87 17.24
N ARG A 78 -5.52 -20.61 16.85
CA ARG A 78 -4.26 -19.89 16.94
C ARG A 78 -4.46 -18.54 17.63
N ALA A 79 -3.51 -18.16 18.48
CA ALA A 79 -3.42 -16.83 19.04
C ALA A 79 -1.96 -16.40 19.04
N SER A 80 -1.69 -15.16 18.68
CA SER A 80 -0.33 -14.64 18.69
C SER A 80 -0.28 -13.17 19.10
N PHE A 81 0.86 -12.84 19.71
CA PHE A 81 1.28 -11.50 20.06
C PHE A 81 2.70 -11.30 19.57
N GLY A 82 3.00 -10.12 19.01
CA GLY A 82 4.36 -9.81 18.60
C GLY A 82 4.60 -8.32 18.52
N ILE A 83 5.86 -7.93 18.76
CA ILE A 83 6.35 -6.58 18.52
C ILE A 83 7.40 -6.66 17.42
N THR A 84 7.28 -5.77 16.42
CA THR A 84 8.26 -5.61 15.35
C THR A 84 8.78 -4.19 15.33
N GLY A 85 10.03 -4.02 14.92
CA GLY A 85 10.70 -2.72 14.78
C GLY A 85 10.89 -2.36 13.31
N GLN A 86 10.78 -1.08 13.02
CA GLN A 86 11.03 -0.49 11.71
C GLN A 86 12.05 0.64 11.83
N GLN A 87 13.00 0.72 10.92
CA GLN A 87 14.03 1.76 10.84
C GLN A 87 14.14 2.40 9.45
N ASP A 88 13.34 1.98 8.49
CA ASP A 88 13.38 2.52 7.14
C ASP A 88 12.77 3.92 7.10
N GLY A 89 13.10 4.69 6.06
CA GLY A 89 12.63 6.07 5.93
C GLY A 89 13.54 7.11 6.60
N ILE A 90 14.63 6.70 7.28
CA ILE A 90 15.66 7.60 7.81
C ILE A 90 16.98 7.45 7.06
N GLY A 91 17.71 8.56 6.93
CA GLY A 91 19.07 8.52 6.42
C GLY A 91 20.04 7.84 7.40
N ASN A 92 21.16 7.35 6.89
CA ASN A 92 22.17 6.65 7.70
C ASN A 92 22.77 7.51 8.82
N TYR A 93 22.65 8.83 8.72
CA TYR A 93 23.30 9.81 9.61
C TYR A 93 22.33 10.82 10.21
N GLY A 94 21.02 10.55 10.19
CA GLY A 94 19.96 11.48 10.65
C GLY A 94 20.04 11.87 12.13
N HIS A 95 20.80 11.13 12.94
CA HIS A 95 21.06 11.42 14.36
C HIS A 95 22.31 12.27 14.60
N LEU A 96 23.11 12.54 13.55
CA LEU A 96 24.34 13.32 13.65
C LEU A 96 24.12 14.77 13.18
N PRO A 97 24.81 15.74 13.82
CA PRO A 97 24.84 17.11 13.30
C PRO A 97 25.62 17.15 11.99
N VAL A 98 24.93 17.51 10.89
CA VAL A 98 25.51 17.62 9.58
C VAL A 98 25.36 19.06 9.08
N TYR A 99 26.35 19.53 8.32
CA TYR A 99 26.35 20.86 7.72
C TYR A 99 26.34 20.73 6.19
N THR A 100 25.58 21.58 5.53
CA THR A 100 25.66 21.77 4.08
C THR A 100 26.45 23.04 3.76
N ILE A 101 27.28 22.98 2.72
CA ILE A 101 27.99 24.14 2.20
C ILE A 101 26.97 25.03 1.46
N GLY A 102 27.07 26.34 1.65
CA GLY A 102 26.28 27.31 0.90
C GLY A 102 26.57 27.25 -0.60
N GLN A 103 25.63 27.76 -1.41
CA GLN A 103 25.80 27.87 -2.86
C GLN A 103 26.85 28.93 -3.18
N ASP A 104 27.45 28.87 -4.40
CA ASP A 104 28.47 29.79 -4.85
C ASP A 104 28.06 31.27 -4.74
N GLY A 105 26.77 31.58 -4.89
CA GLY A 105 26.23 32.94 -4.69
C GLY A 105 26.01 33.37 -3.23
N ALA A 106 26.24 32.47 -2.27
CA ALA A 106 26.04 32.71 -0.83
C ALA A 106 27.35 32.63 -0.04
N GLN A 107 28.42 33.16 -0.62
CA GLN A 107 29.73 33.28 0.02
C GLN A 107 29.81 34.57 0.84
N TYR A 108 30.53 34.53 1.94
CA TYR A 108 30.86 35.71 2.72
C TYR A 108 32.22 36.26 2.29
N GLN A 109 32.25 37.53 1.92
CA GLN A 109 33.48 38.20 1.53
C GLN A 109 34.20 38.76 2.75
N PHE A 110 35.48 38.36 2.93
CA PHE A 110 36.36 38.86 3.95
C PHE A 110 37.61 39.44 3.27
N GLY A 111 37.69 40.77 3.20
CA GLY A 111 38.71 41.44 2.37
C GLY A 111 38.51 41.12 0.89
N ASN A 112 39.53 40.57 0.25
CA ASN A 112 39.49 40.15 -1.15
C ASN A 112 39.21 38.62 -1.34
N GLU A 113 38.92 37.90 -0.27
CA GLU A 113 38.67 36.47 -0.29
C GLU A 113 37.22 36.16 0.01
N TYR A 114 36.70 35.09 -0.61
CA TYR A 114 35.32 34.62 -0.45
C TYR A 114 35.30 33.28 0.28
N TYR A 115 34.50 33.19 1.35
CA TYR A 115 34.37 32.02 2.21
C TYR A 115 32.97 31.44 2.08
N TYR A 116 32.88 30.11 1.92
CA TYR A 116 31.61 29.42 1.96
C TYR A 116 30.99 29.46 3.35
N THR A 117 29.72 29.75 3.41
CA THR A 117 28.95 29.63 4.64
C THR A 117 28.50 28.19 4.83
N TYR A 118 28.48 27.72 6.07
CA TYR A 118 27.97 26.40 6.43
C TYR A 118 26.63 26.55 7.12
N ARG A 119 25.65 25.82 6.63
CA ARG A 119 24.31 25.79 7.22
C ARG A 119 24.08 24.46 7.92
N PRO A 120 23.81 24.46 9.24
CA PRO A 120 23.48 23.22 9.96
C PRO A 120 22.15 22.65 9.45
N GLN A 121 22.12 21.34 9.26
CA GLN A 121 20.92 20.60 8.95
C GLN A 121 20.19 20.25 10.25
N SER A 122 18.86 20.02 10.16
CA SER A 122 18.13 19.47 11.28
C SER A 122 18.58 18.03 11.56
N TYR A 123 18.83 17.71 12.80
CA TYR A 123 19.15 16.37 13.26
C TYR A 123 18.34 16.05 14.52
N ASN A 124 18.12 14.78 14.77
CA ASN A 124 17.41 14.34 15.97
C ASN A 124 18.16 13.18 16.63
N LYS A 125 18.86 13.48 17.72
CA LYS A 125 19.59 12.50 18.51
C LYS A 125 18.68 11.47 19.20
N LEU A 126 17.41 11.81 19.40
CA LEU A 126 16.43 10.97 20.07
C LEU A 126 15.65 10.04 19.11
N LEU A 127 16.02 10.02 17.83
CA LEU A 127 15.44 9.06 16.88
C LEU A 127 15.60 7.63 17.38
N LYS A 128 14.52 6.88 17.36
CA LYS A 128 14.44 5.49 17.83
C LYS A 128 13.62 4.64 16.86
N TRP A 129 13.58 3.36 17.13
CA TRP A 129 12.79 2.40 16.38
C TRP A 129 11.29 2.76 16.40
N GLU A 130 10.68 2.81 15.24
CA GLU A 130 9.24 2.71 15.09
C GLU A 130 8.82 1.29 15.47
N THR A 131 7.75 1.14 16.26
CA THR A 131 7.33 -0.16 16.78
C THR A 131 5.89 -0.47 16.40
N THR A 132 5.65 -1.69 15.90
CA THR A 132 4.32 -2.21 15.68
C THR A 132 4.04 -3.37 16.62
N THR A 133 3.04 -3.20 17.47
CA THR A 133 2.48 -4.25 18.32
C THR A 133 1.31 -4.89 17.59
N ALA A 134 1.36 -6.19 17.39
CA ALA A 134 0.33 -6.96 16.69
C ALA A 134 -0.25 -8.05 17.60
N TYR A 135 -1.58 -8.18 17.56
CA TYR A 135 -2.33 -9.29 18.12
C TYR A 135 -3.09 -9.96 16.98
N ASN A 136 -3.09 -11.26 16.96
CA ASN A 136 -3.86 -12.06 16.00
C ASN A 136 -4.53 -13.21 16.73
N ILE A 137 -5.78 -13.48 16.37
CA ILE A 137 -6.52 -14.69 16.75
C ILE A 137 -7.15 -15.27 15.49
N GLY A 138 -7.05 -16.57 15.33
CA GLY A 138 -7.58 -17.22 14.14
C GLY A 138 -7.80 -18.70 14.35
N PHE A 139 -8.42 -19.33 13.36
CA PHE A 139 -8.57 -20.76 13.30
C PHE A 139 -8.38 -21.29 11.88
N ASP A 140 -7.76 -22.45 11.80
CA ASP A 140 -7.64 -23.25 10.59
C ASP A 140 -8.65 -24.38 10.65
N PHE A 141 -9.33 -24.66 9.55
CA PHE A 141 -10.31 -25.73 9.45
C PHE A 141 -10.08 -26.61 8.24
N GLY A 142 -10.48 -27.87 8.35
CA GLY A 142 -10.50 -28.83 7.25
C GLY A 142 -11.72 -29.72 7.37
N PHE A 143 -12.39 -29.96 6.26
CA PHE A 143 -13.56 -30.81 6.18
C PHE A 143 -13.41 -31.87 5.08
N LEU A 144 -14.10 -33.01 5.27
CA LEU A 144 -14.23 -34.09 4.27
C LEU A 144 -12.86 -34.59 3.78
N LYS A 145 -11.96 -34.92 4.72
CA LYS A 145 -10.57 -35.34 4.45
C LYS A 145 -9.79 -34.26 3.67
N ASP A 146 -9.91 -33.01 4.15
CA ASP A 146 -9.25 -31.81 3.61
C ASP A 146 -9.65 -31.44 2.16
N ARG A 147 -10.80 -31.93 1.70
CA ARG A 147 -11.38 -31.45 0.43
C ARG A 147 -11.84 -30.00 0.49
N ILE A 148 -12.11 -29.50 1.69
CA ILE A 148 -12.40 -28.11 1.97
C ILE A 148 -11.49 -27.71 3.14
N THR A 149 -10.59 -26.78 2.92
CA THR A 149 -9.71 -26.22 3.97
C THR A 149 -9.77 -24.72 3.95
N GLY A 150 -9.47 -24.10 5.07
CA GLY A 150 -9.40 -22.65 5.11
C GLY A 150 -8.89 -22.13 6.44
N SER A 151 -8.79 -20.81 6.50
CA SER A 151 -8.45 -20.11 7.72
C SER A 151 -9.29 -18.84 7.85
N PHE A 152 -9.50 -18.44 9.08
CA PHE A 152 -10.07 -17.16 9.46
C PHE A 152 -9.18 -16.53 10.50
N ASP A 153 -8.78 -15.29 10.28
CA ASP A 153 -7.91 -14.51 11.15
C ASP A 153 -8.51 -13.12 11.40
N TYR A 154 -8.53 -12.71 12.65
CA TYR A 154 -8.75 -11.33 13.06
C TYR A 154 -7.45 -10.79 13.65
N TYR A 155 -7.02 -9.62 13.19
CA TYR A 155 -5.84 -8.97 13.73
C TYR A 155 -6.11 -7.52 14.11
N THR A 156 -5.33 -7.05 15.09
CA THR A 156 -5.18 -5.63 15.40
C THR A 156 -3.69 -5.31 15.51
N ARG A 157 -3.29 -4.22 14.86
CA ARG A 157 -1.91 -3.71 14.85
C ARG A 157 -1.92 -2.26 15.30
N GLN A 158 -1.01 -1.93 16.21
CA GLN A 158 -0.78 -0.57 16.68
C GLN A 158 0.66 -0.19 16.37
N THR A 159 0.84 0.72 15.43
CA THR A 159 2.15 1.30 15.13
C THR A 159 2.31 2.57 15.93
N LYS A 160 3.38 2.65 16.72
CA LYS A 160 3.74 3.79 17.55
C LYS A 160 5.10 4.34 17.14
N ASP A 161 5.31 5.61 17.48
CA ASP A 161 6.58 6.29 17.23
C ASP A 161 6.94 6.28 15.73
N LEU A 162 5.94 6.49 14.84
CA LEU A 162 6.15 6.57 13.40
C LEU A 162 7.28 7.53 13.06
N ILE A 163 8.20 7.09 12.21
CA ILE A 163 9.27 7.95 11.74
C ILE A 163 8.74 8.81 10.60
N ALA A 164 8.60 10.11 10.86
CA ALA A 164 8.07 11.07 9.91
C ALA A 164 8.87 12.36 9.88
N THR A 165 8.89 13.01 8.72
CA THR A 165 9.44 14.37 8.57
C THR A 165 8.30 15.36 8.74
N VAL A 166 8.37 16.15 9.79
CA VAL A 166 7.35 17.13 10.19
C VAL A 166 7.90 18.54 10.19
N PRO A 167 7.06 19.59 10.13
CA PRO A 167 7.51 20.96 10.32
C PRO A 167 8.27 21.11 11.62
N ALA A 168 9.44 21.76 11.56
CA ALA A 168 10.24 22.03 12.75
C ALA A 168 9.60 23.17 13.57
N PRO A 169 9.55 23.08 14.91
CA PRO A 169 9.09 24.21 15.74
C PRO A 169 9.96 25.46 15.47
N ALA A 170 9.30 26.62 15.40
CA ALA A 170 9.95 27.87 15.08
C ALA A 170 11.12 28.16 16.05
N GLY A 171 12.27 28.53 15.52
CA GLY A 171 13.46 28.88 16.30
C GLY A 171 14.30 27.70 16.80
N THR A 172 13.92 26.45 16.51
CA THR A 172 14.66 25.25 16.98
C THR A 172 15.74 24.80 16.00
N THR A 173 15.54 24.99 14.72
CA THR A 173 16.49 24.62 13.65
C THR A 173 16.48 25.63 12.52
N PHE A 174 17.55 25.63 11.69
CA PHE A 174 17.58 26.42 10.45
C PHE A 174 16.81 25.78 9.28
N ASN A 175 16.33 24.55 9.46
CA ASN A 175 15.52 23.85 8.47
C ASN A 175 14.03 24.00 8.78
N LYS A 176 13.21 23.98 7.74
CA LYS A 176 11.75 24.03 7.87
C LYS A 176 11.16 22.74 8.45
N THR A 177 11.89 21.64 8.37
CA THR A 177 11.42 20.31 8.76
C THR A 177 12.45 19.56 9.59
N ILE A 178 11.98 18.62 10.40
CA ILE A 178 12.80 17.70 11.20
C ILE A 178 12.23 16.29 11.09
N THR A 179 13.11 15.28 10.97
CA THR A 179 12.71 13.88 11.05
C THR A 179 12.69 13.46 12.51
N THR A 180 11.57 12.92 12.95
CA THR A 180 11.36 12.52 14.35
C THR A 180 10.36 11.37 14.44
N ASN A 181 10.32 10.73 15.61
CA ASN A 181 9.29 9.76 15.93
C ASN A 181 8.04 10.52 16.36
N VAL A 182 7.00 10.49 15.51
CA VAL A 182 5.74 11.16 15.77
C VAL A 182 4.60 10.42 15.12
N GLY A 183 3.52 10.27 15.85
CA GLY A 183 2.31 9.66 15.34
C GLY A 183 2.14 8.19 15.68
N ASN A 184 0.86 7.83 15.73
CA ASN A 184 0.42 6.46 15.97
C ASN A 184 -0.68 6.12 14.96
N VAL A 185 -0.66 4.88 14.49
CA VAL A 185 -1.67 4.36 13.54
C VAL A 185 -2.16 3.01 14.06
N ASP A 186 -3.49 2.85 14.07
CA ASP A 186 -4.14 1.58 14.33
C ASP A 186 -4.57 0.96 12.99
N ASN A 187 -4.41 -0.34 12.87
CA ASN A 187 -4.90 -1.12 11.74
C ASN A 187 -5.58 -2.39 12.26
N ASN A 188 -6.85 -2.57 11.93
CA ASN A 188 -7.63 -3.75 12.24
C ASN A 188 -8.06 -4.43 10.95
N GLY A 189 -8.12 -5.75 10.94
CA GLY A 189 -8.55 -6.46 9.75
C GLY A 189 -9.01 -7.88 10.02
N ILE A 190 -9.70 -8.41 9.02
CA ILE A 190 -10.14 -9.79 8.93
C ILE A 190 -9.55 -10.38 7.65
N GLU A 191 -8.97 -11.56 7.76
CA GLU A 191 -8.48 -12.33 6.63
C GLU A 191 -9.20 -13.67 6.61
N PHE A 192 -9.70 -14.04 5.45
CA PHE A 192 -10.36 -15.32 5.22
C PHE A 192 -9.76 -16.01 4.00
N THR A 193 -9.41 -17.29 4.14
CA THR A 193 -8.93 -18.13 3.05
C THR A 193 -9.76 -19.39 2.97
N LEU A 194 -10.13 -19.80 1.76
CA LEU A 194 -10.84 -21.04 1.49
C LEU A 194 -10.20 -21.74 0.29
N ASN A 195 -9.83 -23.00 0.48
CA ASN A 195 -9.42 -23.91 -0.59
C ASN A 195 -10.42 -25.06 -0.64
N ALA A 196 -10.86 -25.42 -1.81
CA ALA A 196 -11.81 -26.48 -2.03
C ALA A 196 -11.48 -27.28 -3.28
N THR A 197 -11.68 -28.60 -3.20
CA THR A 197 -11.69 -29.51 -4.35
C THR A 197 -13.11 -30.11 -4.49
N PRO A 198 -14.08 -29.34 -5.06
CA PRO A 198 -15.47 -29.78 -5.14
C PRO A 198 -15.64 -31.05 -5.96
N ILE A 199 -14.86 -31.20 -7.01
CA ILE A 199 -14.88 -32.37 -7.88
C ILE A 199 -13.51 -33.04 -7.88
N GLN A 200 -13.50 -34.35 -7.53
CA GLN A 200 -12.29 -35.16 -7.61
C GLN A 200 -12.70 -36.57 -8.03
N THR A 201 -12.55 -36.85 -9.31
CA THR A 201 -12.82 -38.15 -9.92
C THR A 201 -11.61 -38.60 -10.73
N LYS A 202 -11.69 -39.76 -11.36
CA LYS A 202 -10.61 -40.25 -12.25
C LYS A 202 -10.30 -39.27 -13.40
N ASP A 203 -11.36 -38.69 -13.99
CA ASP A 203 -11.22 -37.84 -15.18
C ASP A 203 -11.28 -36.35 -14.86
N TRP A 204 -11.94 -35.93 -13.79
CA TRP A 204 -12.16 -34.54 -13.42
C TRP A 204 -11.53 -34.22 -12.06
N THR A 205 -10.82 -33.10 -12.01
CA THR A 205 -10.41 -32.43 -10.76
C THR A 205 -10.71 -30.95 -10.91
N TRP A 206 -11.41 -30.38 -9.94
CA TRP A 206 -11.68 -28.95 -9.88
C TRP A 206 -11.20 -28.42 -8.54
N ASP A 207 -10.23 -27.51 -8.58
CA ASP A 207 -9.67 -26.85 -7.41
C ASP A 207 -10.04 -25.35 -7.45
N ILE A 208 -10.39 -24.83 -6.29
CA ILE A 208 -10.74 -23.43 -6.06
C ILE A 208 -9.92 -22.94 -4.87
N SER A 209 -9.27 -21.78 -5.01
CA SER A 209 -8.65 -21.04 -3.92
C SER A 209 -9.21 -19.63 -3.88
N TYR A 210 -9.79 -19.26 -2.76
CA TYR A 210 -10.37 -17.93 -2.53
C TYR A 210 -9.75 -17.30 -1.31
N ASN A 211 -9.47 -16.00 -1.37
CA ASN A 211 -9.08 -15.21 -0.22
C ASN A 211 -9.82 -13.87 -0.20
N MET A 212 -10.03 -13.37 1.00
CA MET A 212 -10.65 -12.07 1.26
C MET A 212 -9.91 -11.41 2.42
N THR A 213 -9.62 -10.12 2.26
CA THR A 213 -9.12 -9.26 3.33
C THR A 213 -10.05 -8.08 3.47
N TRP A 214 -10.53 -7.82 4.68
CA TRP A 214 -11.09 -6.55 5.08
C TRP A 214 -10.12 -5.86 6.02
N GLN A 215 -9.89 -4.55 5.82
CA GLN A 215 -9.01 -3.79 6.67
C GLN A 215 -9.52 -2.38 6.90
N LYS A 216 -9.20 -1.83 8.08
CA LYS A 216 -9.49 -0.46 8.45
C LYS A 216 -8.30 0.13 9.18
N MET A 217 -7.78 1.23 8.63
CA MET A 217 -6.64 1.94 9.20
C MET A 217 -7.10 3.28 9.76
N LYS A 218 -6.51 3.72 10.88
CA LYS A 218 -6.85 4.99 11.53
C LYS A 218 -5.61 5.64 12.10
N VAL A 219 -5.39 6.90 11.74
CA VAL A 219 -4.38 7.75 12.38
C VAL A 219 -4.89 8.16 13.75
N LYS A 220 -4.10 7.90 14.80
CA LYS A 220 -4.48 8.25 16.19
C LYS A 220 -3.91 9.57 16.65
N ASN A 221 -2.64 9.81 16.32
CA ASN A 221 -1.93 11.01 16.70
C ASN A 221 -0.89 11.36 15.64
N LEU A 222 -0.68 12.64 15.37
CA LEU A 222 0.31 13.17 14.43
C LEU A 222 1.15 14.30 15.03
N SER A 223 0.94 14.68 16.28
CA SER A 223 1.57 15.83 16.91
C SER A 223 2.62 15.41 17.93
N LEU A 224 3.75 16.14 18.00
CA LEU A 224 4.76 16.05 19.06
C LEU A 224 4.25 16.61 20.40
N VAL A 225 3.24 17.47 20.35
CA VAL A 225 2.65 18.13 21.51
C VAL A 225 1.16 17.85 21.48
N GLU A 226 0.59 17.42 22.59
CA GLU A 226 -0.87 17.36 22.75
C GLU A 226 -1.45 18.77 22.57
N SER A 227 -2.05 19.00 21.38
CA SER A 227 -2.70 20.23 21.02
C SER A 227 -4.19 19.97 20.85
N SER A 228 -5.02 20.90 21.26
CA SER A 228 -6.47 20.86 21.00
C SER A 228 -6.82 21.02 19.52
N ALA A 229 -5.92 21.53 18.70
CA ALA A 229 -6.07 21.65 17.25
C ALA A 229 -5.59 20.35 16.57
N LYS A 230 -6.51 19.64 15.92
CA LYS A 230 -6.16 18.45 15.12
C LYS A 230 -5.21 18.84 13.99
N THR A 231 -4.05 18.23 13.95
CA THR A 231 -3.03 18.48 12.93
C THR A 231 -3.42 17.81 11.62
N ASN A 232 -3.42 18.58 10.53
CA ASN A 232 -3.54 18.09 9.17
C ASN A 232 -2.16 18.20 8.52
N THR A 233 -1.61 17.09 8.07
CA THR A 233 -0.32 17.05 7.36
C THR A 233 -0.58 16.67 5.92
N LEU A 234 -0.33 17.56 4.98
CA LEU A 234 -0.40 17.27 3.56
C LEU A 234 0.69 16.28 3.17
N VAL A 235 0.33 15.26 2.40
CA VAL A 235 1.21 14.15 2.03
C VAL A 235 0.96 13.70 0.58
N GLY A 236 1.75 12.74 0.12
CA GLY A 236 1.61 12.13 -1.20
C GLY A 236 2.25 12.95 -2.32
N PRO A 237 2.11 12.48 -3.56
CA PRO A 237 2.63 13.17 -4.74
C PRO A 237 1.99 14.54 -4.93
N SER A 238 2.76 15.50 -5.45
CA SER A 238 2.25 16.81 -5.82
C SER A 238 2.13 16.94 -7.35
N ILE A 239 1.13 17.71 -7.81
CA ILE A 239 0.98 18.14 -9.20
C ILE A 239 1.03 19.67 -9.19
N ASP A 240 1.97 20.27 -9.90
CA ASP A 240 2.18 21.72 -9.99
C ASP A 240 2.24 22.42 -8.61
N GLY A 241 2.81 21.74 -7.61
CA GLY A 241 2.96 22.25 -6.24
C GLY A 241 1.77 22.00 -5.31
N TYR A 242 0.64 21.50 -5.80
CA TYR A 242 -0.51 21.11 -4.98
C TYR A 242 -0.38 19.68 -4.47
N GLN A 243 -0.66 19.47 -3.20
CA GLN A 243 -0.80 18.15 -2.58
C GLN A 243 -2.28 17.82 -2.39
N PHE A 244 -2.67 16.59 -2.72
CA PHE A 244 -4.07 16.16 -2.81
C PHE A 244 -4.51 15.23 -1.69
N GLN A 245 -3.57 14.83 -0.83
CA GLN A 245 -3.82 13.87 0.23
C GLN A 245 -3.39 14.42 1.57
N VAL A 246 -4.02 13.93 2.64
CA VAL A 246 -3.79 14.38 4.00
C VAL A 246 -3.70 13.22 4.99
N LEU A 247 -2.82 13.37 5.96
CA LEU A 247 -2.89 12.64 7.22
C LEU A 247 -3.62 13.52 8.24
N SER A 248 -4.66 12.97 8.85
CA SER A 248 -5.47 13.66 9.85
C SER A 248 -5.81 12.74 11.00
N GLU A 249 -5.74 13.25 12.23
CA GLU A 249 -6.08 12.49 13.41
C GLU A 249 -7.57 12.09 13.42
N GLY A 250 -7.81 10.82 13.69
CA GLY A 250 -9.15 10.24 13.73
C GLY A 250 -9.65 9.71 12.39
N TYR A 251 -8.90 9.88 11.30
CA TYR A 251 -9.27 9.48 9.95
C TYR A 251 -8.33 8.43 9.37
N GLU A 252 -8.65 7.91 8.20
CA GLU A 252 -7.78 7.04 7.44
C GLU A 252 -6.58 7.83 6.90
N PRO A 253 -5.40 7.20 6.78
CA PRO A 253 -4.26 7.86 6.17
C PRO A 253 -4.47 8.07 4.66
N TYR A 254 -3.85 9.12 4.13
CA TYR A 254 -3.85 9.44 2.70
C TYR A 254 -5.23 9.73 2.09
N MET A 255 -6.26 10.10 2.90
CA MET A 255 -7.53 10.55 2.36
C MET A 255 -7.32 11.74 1.43
N PHE A 256 -8.12 11.83 0.35
CA PHE A 256 -8.08 13.00 -0.51
C PHE A 256 -8.54 14.24 0.24
N TYR A 257 -7.84 15.36 0.04
CA TYR A 257 -8.11 16.63 0.70
C TYR A 257 -8.36 17.68 -0.39
N VAL A 258 -9.64 17.91 -0.68
CA VAL A 258 -10.12 18.54 -1.89
C VAL A 258 -11.28 19.47 -1.63
N TYR A 259 -11.62 20.36 -2.57
CA TYR A 259 -12.82 21.18 -2.56
C TYR A 259 -14.02 20.38 -3.04
N HIS A 260 -15.18 20.65 -2.48
CA HIS A 260 -16.45 20.11 -2.94
C HIS A 260 -16.94 20.88 -4.17
N GLN A 261 -16.96 20.23 -5.34
CA GLN A 261 -17.36 20.80 -6.62
C GLN A 261 -18.84 21.13 -6.64
N LEU A 262 -19.20 22.32 -7.14
CA LEU A 262 -20.59 22.67 -7.42
C LEU A 262 -20.98 22.33 -8.87
N TYR A 263 -22.26 21.98 -9.04
CA TYR A 263 -22.81 21.56 -10.32
C TYR A 263 -23.96 22.48 -10.72
N ASP A 264 -24.08 22.74 -12.02
CA ASP A 264 -25.22 23.43 -12.59
C ASP A 264 -26.49 22.56 -12.47
N GLU A 265 -27.53 23.10 -11.86
CA GLU A 265 -28.75 22.36 -11.56
C GLU A 265 -29.52 21.89 -12.81
N LYS A 266 -29.39 22.61 -13.94
CA LYS A 266 -30.12 22.30 -15.17
C LYS A 266 -29.40 21.26 -16.03
N THR A 267 -28.07 21.35 -16.08
CA THR A 267 -27.26 20.52 -16.96
C THR A 267 -26.57 19.36 -16.24
N GLY A 268 -26.48 19.42 -14.90
CA GLY A 268 -25.73 18.46 -14.09
C GLY A 268 -24.20 18.50 -14.33
N LYS A 269 -23.71 19.52 -15.06
CA LYS A 269 -22.27 19.67 -15.32
C LYS A 269 -21.57 20.40 -14.17
N PRO A 270 -20.30 20.06 -13.88
CA PRO A 270 -19.52 20.80 -12.90
C PRO A 270 -19.26 22.23 -13.39
N VAL A 271 -19.36 23.19 -12.48
CA VAL A 271 -19.14 24.61 -12.78
C VAL A 271 -17.69 24.96 -12.50
N GLU A 272 -16.99 25.51 -13.50
CA GLU A 272 -15.56 25.87 -13.39
C GLU A 272 -15.33 26.90 -12.26
N GLY A 273 -14.41 26.58 -11.35
CA GLY A 273 -14.01 27.48 -10.26
C GLY A 273 -15.05 27.63 -9.14
N ALA A 274 -16.19 26.92 -9.21
CA ALA A 274 -17.24 26.99 -8.22
C ALA A 274 -17.15 25.83 -7.22
N TYR A 275 -16.92 26.16 -5.97
CA TYR A 275 -16.82 25.20 -4.88
C TYR A 275 -17.74 25.58 -3.73
N ALA A 276 -18.08 24.62 -2.88
CA ALA A 276 -18.89 24.87 -1.72
C ALA A 276 -18.09 25.59 -0.62
N ASP A 277 -18.64 26.67 -0.08
CA ASP A 277 -18.17 27.33 1.12
C ASP A 277 -18.61 26.49 2.34
N LEU A 278 -17.71 25.61 2.81
CA LEU A 278 -18.03 24.65 3.86
C LEU A 278 -18.02 25.29 5.26
N ASN A 279 -17.19 26.32 5.46
CA ASN A 279 -17.09 27.02 6.72
C ASN A 279 -18.06 28.22 6.81
N LYS A 280 -18.69 28.60 5.69
CA LYS A 280 -19.70 29.68 5.55
C LYS A 280 -19.15 31.08 5.91
N ASP A 281 -17.89 31.33 5.56
CA ASP A 281 -17.26 32.63 5.76
C ASP A 281 -17.38 33.58 4.55
N GLY A 282 -18.00 33.12 3.45
CA GLY A 282 -18.20 33.87 2.22
C GLY A 282 -16.99 33.91 1.30
N GLN A 283 -15.93 33.11 1.59
CA GLN A 283 -14.72 33.03 0.80
C GLN A 283 -14.33 31.58 0.55
N ILE A 284 -13.97 31.23 -0.68
CA ILE A 284 -13.44 29.91 -1.00
C ILE A 284 -11.93 29.92 -0.83
N ASN A 285 -11.43 29.20 0.16
CA ASN A 285 -10.01 29.12 0.47
C ASN A 285 -9.63 27.74 1.09
N SER A 286 -8.41 27.57 1.56
CA SER A 286 -7.93 26.29 2.11
C SER A 286 -8.71 25.79 3.33
N SER A 287 -9.54 26.64 3.97
CA SER A 287 -10.42 26.23 5.09
C SER A 287 -11.65 25.46 4.63
N ASP A 288 -11.97 25.49 3.31
CA ASP A 288 -13.07 24.75 2.68
C ASP A 288 -12.64 23.39 2.14
N LEU A 289 -11.34 23.08 2.22
CA LEU A 289 -10.86 21.74 1.89
C LEU A 289 -11.43 20.72 2.89
N TYR A 290 -11.93 19.62 2.36
CA TYR A 290 -12.48 18.55 3.18
C TYR A 290 -11.88 17.18 2.82
N ARG A 291 -12.05 16.21 3.69
CA ARG A 291 -11.59 14.83 3.49
C ARG A 291 -12.64 14.07 2.70
N TYR A 292 -12.24 13.58 1.55
CA TYR A 292 -13.12 12.88 0.64
C TYR A 292 -12.52 11.56 0.21
N ASN A 293 -13.06 10.45 0.71
CA ASN A 293 -12.65 9.09 0.38
C ASN A 293 -11.15 8.77 0.58
N SER A 294 -10.80 7.52 0.44
CA SER A 294 -9.45 6.98 0.65
C SER A 294 -8.98 6.22 -0.58
N PRO A 295 -7.68 6.25 -0.94
CA PRO A 295 -7.12 5.40 -1.98
C PRO A 295 -7.02 3.92 -1.56
N ALA A 296 -7.06 3.62 -0.27
CA ALA A 296 -6.99 2.26 0.23
C ALA A 296 -8.33 1.53 0.04
N PRO A 297 -8.33 0.29 -0.46
CA PRO A 297 -9.54 -0.52 -0.53
C PRO A 297 -9.99 -0.96 0.87
N ASP A 298 -11.32 -0.97 1.09
CA ASP A 298 -11.91 -1.60 2.27
C ASP A 298 -11.83 -3.13 2.18
N TYR A 299 -12.05 -3.68 0.98
CA TYR A 299 -12.02 -5.12 0.73
C TYR A 299 -11.10 -5.46 -0.44
N ILE A 300 -10.34 -6.52 -0.25
CA ILE A 300 -9.46 -7.12 -1.27
C ILE A 300 -9.86 -8.57 -1.42
N PHE A 301 -10.08 -9.01 -2.67
CA PHE A 301 -10.44 -10.39 -2.99
C PHE A 301 -9.48 -10.99 -3.99
N GLY A 302 -9.18 -12.26 -3.81
CA GLY A 302 -8.49 -13.08 -4.78
C GLY A 302 -9.23 -14.40 -5.00
N LEU A 303 -9.31 -14.84 -6.25
CA LEU A 303 -9.88 -16.13 -6.63
C LEU A 303 -8.99 -16.77 -7.69
N SER A 304 -8.52 -17.97 -7.41
CA SER A 304 -7.85 -18.81 -8.39
C SER A 304 -8.62 -20.10 -8.55
N THR A 305 -8.76 -20.59 -9.76
CA THR A 305 -9.42 -21.87 -10.03
C THR A 305 -8.69 -22.66 -11.11
N SER A 306 -8.62 -23.96 -10.93
CA SER A 306 -8.03 -24.92 -11.86
C SER A 306 -8.99 -26.07 -12.10
N LEU A 307 -9.31 -26.30 -13.36
CA LEU A 307 -10.16 -27.39 -13.78
C LEU A 307 -9.36 -28.31 -14.71
N ARG A 308 -9.18 -29.56 -14.28
CA ARG A 308 -8.55 -30.61 -15.07
C ARG A 308 -9.59 -31.58 -15.56
N TYR A 309 -9.60 -31.85 -16.83
CA TYR A 309 -10.40 -32.89 -17.47
C TYR A 309 -9.51 -33.78 -18.34
N LYS A 310 -9.25 -35.01 -17.87
CA LYS A 310 -8.33 -35.94 -18.53
C LYS A 310 -6.95 -35.27 -18.81
N LYS A 311 -6.70 -34.92 -20.06
CA LYS A 311 -5.47 -34.30 -20.55
C LYS A 311 -5.55 -32.77 -20.64
N TRP A 312 -6.73 -32.19 -20.45
CA TRP A 312 -6.93 -30.75 -20.46
C TRP A 312 -6.76 -30.14 -19.07
N ASN A 313 -6.19 -28.94 -19.05
CA ASN A 313 -6.10 -28.12 -17.84
C ASN A 313 -6.51 -26.68 -18.17
N LEU A 314 -7.47 -26.15 -17.43
CA LEU A 314 -7.93 -24.76 -17.51
C LEU A 314 -7.63 -24.08 -16.18
N GLY A 315 -6.85 -23.02 -16.23
CA GLY A 315 -6.50 -22.19 -15.05
C GLY A 315 -6.98 -20.76 -15.23
N MET A 316 -7.54 -20.18 -14.17
CA MET A 316 -7.98 -18.79 -14.15
C MET A 316 -7.61 -18.14 -12.81
N SER A 317 -7.24 -16.84 -12.82
CA SER A 317 -7.10 -16.05 -11.60
C SER A 317 -7.75 -14.70 -11.73
N PHE A 318 -8.39 -14.28 -10.64
CA PHE A 318 -9.13 -13.04 -10.53
C PHE A 318 -8.70 -12.28 -9.28
N ARG A 319 -8.74 -10.95 -9.37
CA ARG A 319 -8.58 -10.05 -8.23
C ARG A 319 -9.66 -8.98 -8.26
N ALA A 320 -10.08 -8.55 -7.07
CA ALA A 320 -10.97 -7.42 -6.95
C ALA A 320 -10.59 -6.57 -5.73
N ASN A 321 -10.65 -5.25 -5.92
CA ASN A 321 -10.61 -4.28 -4.83
C ASN A 321 -11.94 -3.54 -4.79
N VAL A 322 -12.45 -3.29 -3.59
CA VAL A 322 -13.71 -2.58 -3.37
C VAL A 322 -13.52 -1.48 -2.34
N GLY A 323 -14.04 -0.30 -2.62
CA GLY A 323 -14.01 0.86 -1.74
C GLY A 323 -12.78 1.75 -1.90
N ASN A 324 -11.89 1.48 -2.85
CA ASN A 324 -10.78 2.36 -3.16
C ASN A 324 -11.16 3.46 -4.15
N TYR A 325 -10.53 4.61 -4.02
CA TYR A 325 -10.70 5.77 -4.88
C TYR A 325 -9.37 6.22 -5.47
N VAL A 326 -9.44 6.86 -6.63
CA VAL A 326 -8.29 7.41 -7.35
C VAL A 326 -8.58 8.85 -7.75
N TYR A 327 -7.62 9.74 -7.52
CA TYR A 327 -7.63 11.07 -8.11
C TYR A 327 -7.16 10.98 -9.56
N ASN A 328 -8.06 11.26 -10.49
CA ASN A 328 -7.78 11.24 -11.93
C ASN A 328 -7.03 12.52 -12.36
N GLY A 329 -5.75 12.57 -11.99
CA GLY A 329 -4.87 13.69 -12.31
C GLY A 329 -4.63 13.85 -13.82
N MET A 330 -4.72 12.75 -14.59
CA MET A 330 -4.64 12.82 -16.06
C MET A 330 -5.83 13.60 -16.64
N ALA A 331 -7.05 13.30 -16.18
CA ALA A 331 -8.24 14.03 -16.61
C ALA A 331 -8.19 15.51 -16.19
N MET A 332 -7.73 15.80 -14.97
CA MET A 332 -7.54 17.17 -14.47
C MET A 332 -6.49 17.91 -15.28
N ASN A 333 -5.34 17.27 -15.54
CA ASN A 333 -4.18 17.92 -16.12
C ASN A 333 -4.31 18.15 -17.64
N THR A 334 -5.05 17.27 -18.34
CA THR A 334 -5.18 17.32 -19.81
C THR A 334 -6.63 17.53 -20.28
N GLY A 335 -7.59 17.74 -19.36
CA GLY A 335 -9.00 17.93 -19.65
C GLY A 335 -9.48 19.39 -19.64
N ALA A 336 -8.59 20.37 -19.70
CA ALA A 336 -8.92 21.79 -19.76
C ALA A 336 -8.45 22.41 -21.08
N TRP A 337 -9.23 23.36 -21.62
CA TRP A 337 -8.92 24.02 -22.90
C TRP A 337 -7.53 24.67 -22.91
N SER A 338 -7.11 25.26 -21.79
CA SER A 338 -5.79 25.88 -21.64
C SER A 338 -4.62 24.92 -21.87
N THR A 339 -4.86 23.60 -21.87
CA THR A 339 -3.82 22.58 -22.09
C THR A 339 -3.66 22.15 -23.54
N VAL A 340 -4.51 22.66 -24.46
CA VAL A 340 -4.43 22.35 -25.89
C VAL A 340 -3.14 22.85 -26.49
N SER A 341 -2.70 24.04 -26.11
CA SER A 341 -1.45 24.63 -26.61
C SER A 341 -0.35 24.50 -25.57
N TYR A 342 0.69 23.75 -25.90
CA TYR A 342 1.90 23.65 -25.10
C TYR A 342 3.04 24.41 -25.78
N ASN A 343 3.60 25.39 -25.09
CA ASN A 343 4.73 26.22 -25.58
C ASN A 343 4.53 26.90 -26.95
N SER A 344 3.30 27.29 -27.29
CA SER A 344 2.94 28.02 -28.52
C SER A 344 3.28 27.33 -29.85
N TYR A 345 3.89 26.14 -29.83
CA TYR A 345 4.33 25.42 -31.03
C TYR A 345 3.77 24.01 -31.17
N GLN A 346 3.19 23.46 -30.09
CA GLN A 346 2.65 22.10 -30.11
C GLN A 346 1.21 22.09 -29.62
N LEU A 347 0.38 21.34 -30.33
CA LEU A 347 -0.99 21.07 -29.90
C LEU A 347 -1.05 19.70 -29.20
N ASN A 348 -1.65 19.67 -28.01
CA ASN A 348 -1.94 18.47 -27.28
C ASN A 348 -3.37 18.00 -27.54
N ASN A 349 -3.60 16.70 -27.40
CA ASN A 349 -4.95 16.16 -27.37
C ASN A 349 -5.59 16.43 -26.00
N LEU A 350 -6.87 16.84 -26.03
CA LEU A 350 -7.66 16.97 -24.81
C LEU A 350 -8.11 15.59 -24.32
N ASN A 351 -8.12 15.41 -23.01
CA ASN A 351 -8.75 14.26 -22.38
C ASN A 351 -10.27 14.28 -22.65
N HIS A 352 -10.86 13.10 -22.79
CA HIS A 352 -12.30 12.93 -23.02
C HIS A 352 -13.18 13.62 -21.94
N SER A 353 -12.67 13.79 -20.73
CA SER A 353 -13.35 14.50 -19.65
C SER A 353 -13.78 15.91 -20.01
N PHE A 354 -13.09 16.58 -20.95
CA PHE A 354 -13.44 17.90 -21.45
C PHE A 354 -14.86 17.96 -22.03
N LEU A 355 -15.34 16.91 -22.67
CA LEU A 355 -16.71 16.87 -23.23
C LEU A 355 -17.79 16.97 -22.15
N ASN A 356 -17.47 16.52 -20.94
CA ASN A 356 -18.37 16.59 -19.79
C ASN A 356 -18.23 17.90 -19.01
N THR A 357 -17.01 18.43 -18.89
CA THR A 357 -16.73 19.61 -18.08
C THR A 357 -16.80 20.93 -18.86
N GLY A 358 -16.22 20.96 -20.08
CA GLY A 358 -16.03 22.17 -20.85
C GLY A 358 -15.07 23.17 -20.17
N PHE A 359 -14.27 22.75 -19.20
CA PHE A 359 -13.41 23.64 -18.44
C PHE A 359 -12.36 24.34 -19.30
N LYS A 360 -12.19 25.63 -19.08
CA LYS A 360 -11.15 26.44 -19.72
C LYS A 360 -9.81 26.24 -19.03
N ASN A 361 -9.82 26.19 -17.69
CA ASN A 361 -8.61 26.07 -16.85
C ASN A 361 -8.64 24.79 -16.01
N ARG A 362 -7.46 24.30 -15.63
CA ARG A 362 -7.31 23.16 -14.74
C ARG A 362 -7.96 23.45 -13.38
N GLN A 363 -8.73 22.50 -12.90
CA GLN A 363 -9.38 22.60 -11.59
C GLN A 363 -8.65 21.70 -10.59
N TYR A 364 -7.55 22.21 -10.03
CA TYR A 364 -6.79 21.52 -9.00
C TYR A 364 -7.68 21.31 -7.76
N LEU A 365 -7.42 20.28 -7.02
CA LEU A 365 -8.09 19.97 -5.74
C LEU A 365 -9.63 19.83 -5.82
N SER A 366 -10.23 19.65 -7.00
CA SER A 366 -11.66 19.37 -7.12
C SER A 366 -11.96 17.90 -6.85
N ASP A 367 -12.96 17.61 -6.02
CA ASP A 367 -13.46 16.25 -5.76
C ASP A 367 -14.10 15.60 -7.00
N TYR A 368 -14.43 16.38 -8.03
CA TYR A 368 -14.89 15.88 -9.34
C TYR A 368 -13.95 14.83 -9.92
N TYR A 369 -12.65 14.94 -9.66
CA TYR A 369 -11.62 14.03 -10.16
C TYR A 369 -11.30 12.87 -9.22
N VAL A 370 -11.92 12.81 -8.04
CA VAL A 370 -11.81 11.66 -7.13
C VAL A 370 -12.87 10.63 -7.53
N GLU A 371 -12.45 9.61 -8.23
CA GLU A 371 -13.34 8.61 -8.83
C GLU A 371 -13.27 7.28 -8.06
N ASN A 372 -14.42 6.58 -8.01
CA ASN A 372 -14.44 5.20 -7.48
C ASN A 372 -13.62 4.29 -8.42
N ALA A 373 -12.58 3.70 -7.86
CA ALA A 373 -11.64 2.83 -8.58
C ALA A 373 -11.79 1.35 -8.16
N SER A 374 -12.93 0.97 -7.59
CA SER A 374 -13.24 -0.44 -7.37
C SER A 374 -13.21 -1.20 -8.69
N PHE A 375 -12.67 -2.40 -8.66
CA PHE A 375 -12.51 -3.18 -9.87
C PHE A 375 -12.62 -4.69 -9.65
N LEU A 376 -12.94 -5.40 -10.71
CA LEU A 376 -12.74 -6.84 -10.88
C LEU A 376 -11.85 -7.07 -12.10
N LYS A 377 -10.69 -7.72 -11.89
CA LYS A 377 -9.75 -8.10 -12.94
C LYS A 377 -9.66 -9.61 -13.08
N MET A 378 -9.55 -10.07 -14.31
CA MET A 378 -9.05 -11.41 -14.62
C MET A 378 -7.59 -11.28 -15.06
N ASP A 379 -6.67 -11.69 -14.19
CA ASP A 379 -5.24 -11.51 -14.41
C ASP A 379 -4.69 -12.48 -15.45
N ASN A 380 -5.13 -13.74 -15.40
CA ASN A 380 -4.73 -14.73 -16.37
C ASN A 380 -5.84 -15.76 -16.67
N LEU A 381 -5.76 -16.29 -17.87
CA LEU A 381 -6.51 -17.43 -18.37
C LEU A 381 -5.50 -18.35 -19.08
N THR A 382 -5.40 -19.59 -18.63
CA THR A 382 -4.47 -20.58 -19.22
C THR A 382 -5.26 -21.82 -19.63
N LEU A 383 -5.06 -22.27 -20.86
CA LEU A 383 -5.56 -23.55 -21.35
C LEU A 383 -4.38 -24.41 -21.77
N GLY A 384 -4.24 -25.56 -21.13
CA GLY A 384 -3.17 -26.51 -21.38
C GLY A 384 -3.70 -27.86 -21.85
N TYR A 385 -2.90 -28.57 -22.64
CA TYR A 385 -3.15 -29.94 -23.06
C TYR A 385 -1.88 -30.78 -22.92
N ASN A 386 -2.00 -31.92 -22.23
CA ASN A 386 -0.93 -32.89 -22.06
C ASN A 386 -1.09 -34.03 -23.09
N PHE A 387 -0.24 -34.04 -24.10
CA PHE A 387 -0.26 -35.10 -25.12
C PHE A 387 0.23 -36.44 -24.56
N GLY A 388 1.01 -36.40 -23.46
CA GLY A 388 1.71 -37.56 -22.92
C GLY A 388 2.97 -37.88 -23.68
N ARG A 389 3.38 -39.15 -23.59
CA ARG A 389 4.61 -39.62 -24.26
C ARG A 389 4.41 -39.77 -25.77
N VAL A 390 5.19 -39.02 -26.54
CA VAL A 390 5.16 -38.99 -27.99
C VAL A 390 6.39 -39.70 -28.51
N LEU A 391 6.21 -40.56 -29.54
CA LEU A 391 7.26 -41.35 -30.18
C LEU A 391 8.10 -42.17 -29.22
N ASN A 392 7.62 -42.47 -28.02
CA ASN A 392 8.37 -43.11 -26.93
C ASN A 392 9.66 -42.38 -26.47
N CYS A 393 9.86 -41.12 -26.91
CA CYS A 393 11.08 -40.33 -26.69
C CYS A 393 10.92 -39.27 -25.63
N PHE A 394 9.80 -38.54 -25.61
CA PHE A 394 9.58 -37.40 -24.71
C PHE A 394 8.10 -37.24 -24.37
N ASN A 395 7.82 -36.60 -23.22
CA ASN A 395 6.49 -36.10 -22.88
C ASN A 395 6.28 -34.75 -23.51
N LEU A 396 5.17 -34.57 -24.23
CA LEU A 396 4.80 -33.31 -24.85
C LEU A 396 3.64 -32.66 -24.09
N ASN A 397 3.78 -31.40 -23.77
CA ASN A 397 2.69 -30.56 -23.29
C ASN A 397 2.65 -29.25 -24.08
N ALA A 398 1.47 -28.70 -24.27
CA ALA A 398 1.29 -27.38 -24.88
C ALA A 398 0.30 -26.57 -24.05
N SER A 399 0.53 -25.27 -23.97
CA SER A 399 -0.41 -24.35 -23.31
C SER A 399 -0.47 -23.02 -24.02
N ALA A 400 -1.65 -22.40 -23.95
CA ALA A 400 -1.90 -21.02 -24.34
C ALA A 400 -2.36 -20.23 -23.12
N MET A 401 -1.82 -19.04 -22.96
CA MET A 401 -2.12 -18.15 -21.83
C MET A 401 -2.42 -16.75 -22.31
N VAL A 402 -3.41 -16.14 -21.70
CA VAL A 402 -3.72 -14.71 -21.85
C VAL A 402 -3.55 -14.04 -20.48
N GLN A 403 -2.72 -13.00 -20.41
CA GLN A 403 -2.56 -12.17 -19.23
C GLN A 403 -3.29 -10.84 -19.41
N ASN A 404 -3.74 -10.24 -18.30
CA ASN A 404 -4.54 -9.03 -18.27
C ASN A 404 -5.79 -9.15 -19.16
N VAL A 405 -6.60 -10.20 -18.92
CA VAL A 405 -7.71 -10.63 -19.79
C VAL A 405 -8.79 -9.55 -19.87
N PHE A 406 -9.24 -9.04 -18.71
CA PHE A 406 -10.16 -7.92 -18.61
C PHE A 406 -10.05 -7.20 -17.25
N CYS A 407 -10.55 -5.97 -17.24
CA CYS A 407 -10.79 -5.17 -16.05
C CYS A 407 -12.21 -4.57 -16.14
N ILE A 408 -13.03 -4.81 -15.13
CA ILE A 408 -14.36 -4.19 -14.97
C ILE A 408 -14.23 -3.16 -13.86
N THR A 409 -14.49 -1.90 -14.15
CA THR A 409 -14.38 -0.78 -13.21
C THR A 409 -15.26 0.38 -13.64
N GLN A 410 -15.61 1.26 -12.69
CA GLN A 410 -16.26 2.55 -12.97
C GLN A 410 -15.23 3.69 -13.14
N TYR A 411 -13.96 3.43 -12.85
CA TYR A 411 -12.90 4.41 -13.02
C TYR A 411 -12.72 4.75 -14.50
N LYS A 412 -12.63 6.04 -14.80
CA LYS A 412 -12.56 6.56 -16.18
C LYS A 412 -11.13 6.71 -16.71
N GLY A 413 -10.13 6.55 -15.85
CA GLY A 413 -8.73 6.53 -16.25
C GLY A 413 -8.30 5.19 -16.86
N VAL A 414 -7.00 5.05 -17.10
CA VAL A 414 -6.43 3.92 -17.83
C VAL A 414 -6.44 2.62 -17.01
N ASP A 415 -6.12 2.70 -15.72
CA ASP A 415 -6.07 1.55 -14.83
C ASP A 415 -6.49 1.97 -13.41
N PRO A 416 -7.44 1.28 -12.74
CA PRO A 416 -7.85 1.60 -11.38
C PRO A 416 -6.80 1.27 -10.31
N GLU A 417 -5.77 0.49 -10.62
CA GLU A 417 -4.66 0.16 -9.70
C GLU A 417 -3.51 1.16 -9.83
N VAL A 418 -3.75 2.37 -9.41
CA VAL A 418 -2.75 3.43 -9.45
C VAL A 418 -2.00 3.49 -8.12
N PRO A 419 -0.65 3.53 -8.12
CA PRO A 419 0.12 3.72 -6.89
C PRO A 419 -0.33 4.98 -6.13
N ASN A 420 -0.49 4.85 -4.82
CA ASN A 420 -0.89 5.94 -3.93
C ASN A 420 -2.24 6.62 -4.28
N GLY A 421 -3.03 6.04 -5.21
CA GLY A 421 -4.30 6.64 -5.63
C GLY A 421 -4.20 7.92 -6.47
N MET A 422 -3.02 8.26 -7.01
CA MET A 422 -2.79 9.47 -7.80
C MET A 422 -2.42 9.11 -9.24
N ASP A 423 -3.39 9.23 -10.17
CA ASP A 423 -3.18 8.97 -11.61
C ASP A 423 -2.62 10.21 -12.31
N VAL A 424 -1.29 10.31 -12.37
CA VAL A 424 -0.60 11.47 -12.98
C VAL A 424 0.08 11.15 -14.31
N SER A 425 0.46 9.89 -14.54
CA SER A 425 1.10 9.43 -15.79
C SER A 425 1.23 7.91 -15.77
N PHE A 426 0.12 7.20 -15.85
CA PHE A 426 0.14 5.74 -15.78
C PHE A 426 0.24 5.10 -17.15
N TYR A 427 1.23 4.21 -17.35
CA TYR A 427 1.34 3.44 -18.57
C TYR A 427 0.38 2.24 -18.53
N PRO A 428 -0.49 2.04 -19.54
CA PRO A 428 -1.47 0.95 -19.54
C PRO A 428 -0.77 -0.41 -19.56
N ARG A 429 -1.27 -1.33 -18.75
CA ARG A 429 -0.76 -2.72 -18.74
C ARG A 429 -1.19 -3.42 -20.03
N PRO A 430 -0.28 -4.00 -20.81
CA PRO A 430 -0.62 -4.68 -22.06
C PRO A 430 -1.36 -6.00 -21.78
N ARG A 431 -2.25 -6.37 -22.69
CA ARG A 431 -2.73 -7.75 -22.77
C ARG A 431 -1.68 -8.59 -23.47
N THR A 432 -1.25 -9.68 -22.84
CA THR A 432 -0.18 -10.54 -23.36
C THR A 432 -0.73 -11.91 -23.71
N PHE A 433 -0.43 -12.39 -24.90
CA PHE A 433 -0.74 -13.73 -25.37
C PHE A 433 0.55 -14.54 -25.43
N SER A 434 0.54 -15.69 -24.82
CA SER A 434 1.72 -16.59 -24.79
C SER A 434 1.31 -18.00 -25.21
N VAL A 435 2.15 -18.65 -25.97
CA VAL A 435 2.03 -20.07 -26.31
C VAL A 435 3.32 -20.75 -25.84
N SER A 436 3.19 -21.84 -25.12
CA SER A 436 4.29 -22.63 -24.62
C SER A 436 4.18 -24.07 -25.09
N VAL A 437 5.30 -24.65 -25.50
CA VAL A 437 5.43 -26.07 -25.79
C VAL A 437 6.57 -26.62 -24.92
N GLY A 438 6.26 -27.59 -24.08
CA GLY A 438 7.22 -28.24 -23.19
C GLY A 438 7.54 -29.65 -23.69
N LEU A 439 8.81 -29.97 -23.75
CA LEU A 439 9.35 -31.29 -24.08
C LEU A 439 10.15 -31.77 -22.88
N GLU A 440 9.79 -32.94 -22.34
CA GLU A 440 10.47 -33.59 -21.23
C GLU A 440 10.98 -34.95 -21.69
N PHE A 441 12.29 -35.14 -21.72
CA PHE A 441 12.99 -36.32 -22.20
C PHE A 441 13.23 -37.36 -21.14
#